data_c85221c1eb403f9e03a7d2577f6f0602
#
_entry.id   c85221c1eb403f9e03a7d2577f6f0602
#
_cell.length_a   1.000
_cell.length_b   1.000
_cell.length_c   1.000
_cell.angle_alpha   90.00
_cell.angle_beta   90.00
_cell.angle_gamma   90.00
#
_symmetry.space_group_name_H-M   'P 1'
#
loop_
_entity.id
_entity.type
_entity.pdbx_description
1 polymer ?
#
loop_
_entity_poly.entity_id
_entity_poly.type
_entity_poly.pdbx_seq_one_letter_code
_entity_poly.pdbx_strand_id
1 'polypeptide(L)'
;MAFYHRTRSEHWLRDKQDDGKSLILEDESSWEIDPEDQFITARWLRGSTILVEFTEKGEYPYLLRNWTEGERARANFLGEFRAVS
;
A
#
# COMPACT_ATOMS: atom_id res chain seq x y z
N MET A 1 4.62 15.39 -7.05
CA MET A 1 4.19 13.98 -7.02
C MET A 1 5.27 13.13 -6.35
N ALA A 2 4.90 12.36 -5.35
CA ALA A 2 5.83 11.47 -4.68
C ALA A 2 6.11 10.24 -5.54
N PHE A 3 7.34 9.79 -5.55
CA PHE A 3 7.73 8.61 -6.31
C PHE A 3 8.36 7.58 -5.38
N TYR A 4 7.87 6.35 -5.45
CA TYR A 4 8.33 5.27 -4.59
C TYR A 4 9.47 4.49 -5.27
N HIS A 5 10.58 4.30 -4.55
CA HIS A 5 11.79 3.69 -5.13
C HIS A 5 12.03 2.23 -4.77
N ARG A 6 11.21 1.65 -3.86
CA ARG A 6 11.48 0.32 -3.32
C ARG A 6 10.54 -0.74 -3.87
N THR A 7 10.28 -0.70 -5.18
CA THR A 7 9.29 -1.57 -5.83
C THR A 7 9.73 -3.02 -6.00
N ARG A 8 11.00 -3.33 -5.80
CA ARG A 8 11.50 -4.71 -6.00
C ARG A 8 11.86 -5.42 -4.70
N SER A 9 11.57 -4.79 -3.59
CA SER A 9 11.87 -5.36 -2.28
C SER A 9 10.60 -5.95 -1.68
N GLU A 10 10.78 -6.93 -0.80
CA GLU A 10 9.70 -7.48 -0.01
C GLU A 10 9.38 -6.52 1.12
N HIS A 11 8.11 -6.22 1.27
CA HIS A 11 7.61 -5.36 2.34
C HIS A 11 6.53 -6.10 3.13
N TRP A 12 6.12 -5.55 4.25
CA TRP A 12 4.98 -6.08 4.97
C TRP A 12 4.12 -4.95 5.51
N LEU A 13 2.84 -5.28 5.69
CA LEU A 13 1.85 -4.33 6.17
C LEU A 13 2.09 -4.05 7.64
N ARG A 14 2.39 -2.79 7.95
CA ARG A 14 2.61 -2.33 9.31
C ARG A 14 1.30 -1.89 9.96
N ASP A 15 0.47 -1.16 9.22
CA ASP A 15 -0.79 -0.64 9.75
C ASP A 15 -1.77 -0.30 8.64
N LYS A 16 -3.04 -0.24 9.01
CA LYS A 16 -4.14 0.22 8.16
C LYS A 16 -4.84 1.36 8.85
N GLN A 17 -5.34 2.30 8.06
CA GLN A 17 -6.12 3.42 8.57
C GLN A 17 -7.43 3.52 7.80
N ASP A 18 -8.46 4.06 8.45
CA ASP A 18 -9.76 4.33 7.81
C ASP A 18 -10.36 3.14 7.08
N ASP A 19 -10.38 1.97 7.73
CA ASP A 19 -10.96 0.74 7.19
C ASP A 19 -10.35 0.32 5.85
N GLY A 20 -9.04 0.49 5.71
CA GLY A 20 -8.33 0.07 4.51
C GLY A 20 -8.20 1.13 3.44
N LYS A 21 -8.63 2.36 3.71
CA LYS A 21 -8.43 3.47 2.75
C LYS A 21 -6.98 3.89 2.63
N SER A 22 -6.21 3.71 3.70
CA SER A 22 -4.78 3.99 3.73
C SER A 22 -4.02 2.84 4.35
N LEU A 23 -2.83 2.57 3.82
CA LEU A 23 -1.93 1.55 4.34
C LEU A 23 -0.57 2.16 4.63
N ILE A 24 0.11 1.60 5.63
CA ILE A 24 1.48 1.97 5.97
C ILE A 24 2.31 0.69 5.97
N LEU A 25 3.38 0.68 5.19
CA LEU A 25 4.31 -0.45 5.13
C LEU A 25 5.43 -0.27 6.15
N GLU A 26 6.23 -1.33 6.36
CA GLU A 26 7.30 -1.33 7.36
C GLU A 26 8.39 -0.28 7.11
N ASP A 27 8.52 0.18 5.85
CA ASP A 27 9.49 1.22 5.48
C ASP A 27 8.93 2.64 5.66
N GLU A 28 7.80 2.76 6.36
CA GLU A 28 7.10 4.02 6.61
C GLU A 28 6.44 4.63 5.37
N SER A 29 6.40 3.90 4.26
CA SER A 29 5.66 4.36 3.09
C SER A 29 4.16 4.35 3.37
N SER A 30 3.49 5.41 2.96
CA SER A 30 2.05 5.59 3.15
C SER A 30 1.35 5.54 1.80
N TRP A 31 0.20 4.87 1.76
CA TRP A 31 -0.50 4.56 0.52
C TRP A 31 -1.97 4.87 0.62
N GLU A 32 -2.48 5.57 -0.39
CA GLU A 32 -3.91 5.76 -0.57
C GLU A 32 -4.43 4.67 -1.50
N ILE A 33 -5.48 3.97 -1.09
CA ILE A 33 -6.02 2.86 -1.86
C ILE A 33 -7.13 3.36 -2.78
N ASP A 34 -7.14 2.88 -4.02
CA ASP A 34 -8.22 3.14 -4.97
C ASP A 34 -9.56 2.77 -4.30
N PRO A 35 -10.54 3.70 -4.30
CA PRO A 35 -11.85 3.41 -3.68
C PRO A 35 -12.48 2.10 -4.12
N GLU A 36 -12.25 1.68 -5.34
CA GLU A 36 -12.79 0.40 -5.84
C GLU A 36 -12.17 -0.82 -5.16
N ASP A 37 -11.00 -0.66 -4.57
CA ASP A 37 -10.27 -1.77 -3.95
C ASP A 37 -10.27 -1.71 -2.42
N GLN A 38 -10.87 -0.70 -1.83
CA GLN A 38 -10.84 -0.53 -0.37
C GLN A 38 -11.51 -1.67 0.39
N PHE A 39 -12.52 -2.30 -0.18
CA PHE A 39 -13.16 -3.44 0.46
C PHE A 39 -12.20 -4.65 0.55
N ILE A 40 -11.22 -4.72 -0.34
CA ILE A 40 -10.18 -5.76 -0.31
C ILE A 40 -9.20 -5.49 0.81
N THR A 41 -8.63 -4.28 0.83
CA THR A 41 -7.59 -3.90 1.79
C THR A 41 -8.12 -3.81 3.22
N ALA A 42 -9.41 -3.55 3.39
CA ALA A 42 -10.02 -3.52 4.72
C ALA A 42 -9.85 -4.85 5.46
N ARG A 43 -9.68 -5.95 4.73
CA ARG A 43 -9.52 -7.29 5.30
C ARG A 43 -8.06 -7.71 5.48
N TRP A 44 -7.11 -6.92 4.96
CA TRP A 44 -5.70 -7.28 5.07
C TRP A 44 -5.22 -7.17 6.52
N LEU A 45 -4.35 -8.10 6.91
CA LEU A 45 -3.85 -8.17 8.28
C LEU A 45 -2.42 -7.65 8.36
N ARG A 46 -2.09 -7.07 9.51
CA ARG A 46 -0.72 -6.64 9.80
C ARG A 46 0.22 -7.82 9.65
N GLY A 47 1.39 -7.56 9.07
CA GLY A 47 2.38 -8.60 8.83
C GLY A 47 2.22 -9.30 7.49
N SER A 48 1.15 -9.03 6.73
CA SER A 48 1.02 -9.58 5.39
C SER A 48 2.18 -9.12 4.52
N THR A 49 2.72 -10.03 3.71
CA THR A 49 3.79 -9.70 2.76
C THR A 49 3.23 -8.92 1.59
N ILE A 50 3.79 -7.75 1.34
CA ILE A 50 3.34 -6.83 0.30
C ILE A 50 4.46 -6.59 -0.70
N LEU A 51 4.15 -6.72 -1.98
CA LEU A 51 5.06 -6.31 -3.06
C LEU A 51 4.43 -5.12 -3.78
N VAL A 52 5.26 -4.14 -4.12
CA VAL A 52 4.81 -2.92 -4.77
C VAL A 52 5.28 -2.93 -6.22
N GLU A 53 4.35 -2.72 -7.15
CA GLU A 53 4.66 -2.58 -8.58
C GLU A 53 4.20 -1.23 -9.07
N PHE A 54 4.95 -0.65 -10.01
CA PHE A 54 4.57 0.60 -10.66
C PHE A 54 3.95 0.28 -12.02
N THR A 55 2.69 0.71 -12.24
CA THR A 55 1.96 0.38 -13.47
C THR A 55 1.86 1.53 -14.46
N GLU A 56 2.19 2.75 -14.03
CA GLU A 56 2.09 3.98 -14.82
C GLU A 56 0.67 4.31 -15.30
N LYS A 57 -0.36 3.74 -14.67
CA LYS A 57 -1.75 3.91 -15.14
C LYS A 57 -2.62 4.65 -14.13
N GLY A 58 -3.23 5.74 -14.59
CA GLY A 58 -4.30 6.43 -13.87
C GLY A 58 -3.86 7.15 -12.62
N GLU A 59 -4.84 7.41 -11.76
CA GLU A 59 -4.64 8.12 -10.50
C GLU A 59 -4.03 7.24 -9.41
N TYR A 60 -4.08 5.93 -9.59
CA TYR A 60 -3.54 4.95 -8.67
C TYR A 60 -2.52 4.09 -9.42
N PRO A 61 -1.33 4.67 -9.69
CA PRO A 61 -0.37 4.04 -10.61
C PRO A 61 0.44 2.89 -10.01
N TYR A 62 0.26 2.62 -8.72
CA TYR A 62 0.95 1.51 -8.08
C TYR A 62 0.00 0.37 -7.81
N LEU A 63 0.54 -0.85 -7.81
CA LEU A 63 -0.20 -2.04 -7.46
C LEU A 63 0.46 -2.68 -6.23
N LEU A 64 -0.30 -2.84 -5.17
CA LEU A 64 0.15 -3.52 -3.96
C LEU A 64 -0.35 -4.96 -4.00
N ARG A 65 0.59 -5.90 -4.06
CA ARG A 65 0.25 -7.33 -4.05
C ARG A 65 0.43 -7.90 -2.66
N ASN A 66 -0.65 -8.41 -2.10
CA ASN A 66 -0.60 -9.11 -0.82
C ASN A 66 -0.37 -10.60 -1.10
N TRP A 67 0.87 -11.04 -0.94
CA TRP A 67 1.24 -12.45 -1.18
C TRP A 67 0.65 -13.39 -0.15
N THR A 68 0.45 -12.92 1.07
CA THR A 68 -0.12 -13.73 2.14
C THR A 68 -1.56 -14.12 1.83
N GLU A 69 -2.34 -13.17 1.31
CA GLU A 69 -3.76 -13.39 1.02
C GLU A 69 -4.05 -13.69 -0.46
N GLY A 70 -3.07 -13.54 -1.32
CA GLY A 70 -3.26 -13.74 -2.75
C GLY A 70 -4.13 -12.66 -3.40
N GLU A 71 -4.10 -11.46 -2.88
CA GLU A 71 -4.92 -10.33 -3.36
C GLU A 71 -4.05 -9.17 -3.81
N ARG A 72 -4.67 -8.22 -4.48
CA ARG A 72 -3.98 -7.01 -4.94
C ARG A 72 -4.93 -5.82 -4.88
N ALA A 73 -4.34 -4.62 -4.77
CA ALA A 73 -5.09 -3.37 -4.75
C ALA A 73 -4.29 -2.27 -5.41
N ARG A 74 -4.97 -1.40 -6.13
CA ARG A 74 -4.32 -0.23 -6.73
C ARG A 74 -4.19 0.87 -5.71
N ALA A 75 -3.08 1.60 -5.79
CA ALA A 75 -2.75 2.58 -4.78
C ALA A 75 -1.96 3.74 -5.34
N ASN A 76 -1.99 4.84 -4.60
CA ASN A 76 -1.15 6.00 -4.85
C ASN A 76 -0.19 6.16 -3.68
N PHE A 77 1.06 6.51 -3.98
CA PHE A 77 2.07 6.73 -2.95
C PHE A 77 1.92 8.14 -2.38
N LEU A 78 1.71 8.22 -1.07
CA LEU A 78 1.52 9.49 -0.38
C LEU A 78 2.80 10.07 0.25
N GLY A 79 3.88 9.30 0.23
CA GLY A 79 5.13 9.69 0.87
C GLY A 79 5.39 8.88 2.12
N GLU A 80 6.36 9.30 2.92
CA GLU A 80 6.69 8.60 4.15
C GLU A 80 5.79 9.08 5.29
N PHE A 81 5.22 8.12 6.01
CA PHE A 81 4.48 8.41 7.22
C PHE A 81 5.48 8.63 8.36
N ARG A 82 5.41 9.80 8.99
CA ARG A 82 6.23 10.09 10.15
C ARG A 82 5.32 10.42 11.32
N ALA A 83 5.44 9.63 12.36
CA ALA A 83 4.74 9.96 13.60
C ALA A 83 5.34 11.27 14.12
N VAL A 84 4.49 12.24 14.37
CA VAL A 84 4.92 13.50 14.96
C VAL A 84 5.21 13.24 16.42
N SER A 85 6.45 13.43 16.78
CA SER A 85 6.89 13.30 18.15
C SER A 85 6.64 14.59 18.92
#